data_87b98d982ea741e6bb585c80df24bb28
#
_entry.id   87b98d982ea741e6bb585c80df24bb28
#
_cell.length_a   1.000
_cell.length_b   1.000
_cell.length_c   1.000
_cell.angle_alpha   90.00
_cell.angle_beta   90.00
_cell.angle_gamma   90.00
#
_symmetry.space_group_name_H-M   'P 1'
#
loop_
_entity.id
_entity.type
_entity.pdbx_description
1 polymer ?
#
loop_
_entity_poly.entity_id
_entity_poly.type
_entity_poly.pdbx_seq_one_letter_code
_entity_poly.pdbx_strand_id
1 'polypeptide(L)'
;MRTILITGSGGSGRTTVAAATALDAARKGTRTLVLSADRTDTLGAVLGVPTGATPVEAAPGLSAWRPDAAARFRDDLLAFQDRAAGVLDLLGAARLDAEEVTPLPGAEELALLRALRDAALSEVYDLLVVDLPPVPQALVLLALPEELRRYLRRVLPPERQAARALRPVLGRLAGVPMPAEWLYEAAARWDVELAAVEAVVADRATSVRLVAEPGPAGADTLRAAVTGLALRALRPELLIANRVLPDTGHDAWLAGAVAQQRKALEEWQGTYGVQGVHGVPHLGRDPRGADDLADLAVPAVNEAPAPVEWPVADRLAEDGVLVWHIPLPGAIRDELDLVRRGDELVVSAGPFRRIVPLPSALRRCTVAGAALREGELRIRFVPDPELWPRLG
;
A
#
# COMPACT_ATOMS: atom_id res chain seq x y z
N MET A 1 -1.88 17.58 3.73
CA MET A 1 -0.57 16.90 3.89
C MET A 1 -0.31 16.05 2.67
N ARG A 2 0.90 16.02 2.13
CA ARG A 2 1.31 15.21 0.98
C ARG A 2 1.93 13.90 1.47
N THR A 3 1.62 12.75 0.86
CA THR A 3 2.25 11.47 1.17
C THR A 3 2.86 10.85 -0.08
N ILE A 4 4.14 10.48 -0.02
CA ILE A 4 4.85 9.76 -1.08
C ILE A 4 5.24 8.39 -0.57
N LEU A 5 4.71 7.37 -1.19
CA LEU A 5 5.05 5.98 -0.96
C LEU A 5 6.17 5.59 -1.92
N ILE A 6 7.30 5.10 -1.42
CA ILE A 6 8.44 4.70 -2.25
C ILE A 6 8.60 3.18 -2.17
N THR A 7 8.50 2.52 -3.32
CA THR A 7 8.72 1.08 -3.46
C THR A 7 9.43 0.76 -4.77
N GLY A 8 9.78 -0.48 -5.02
CA GLY A 8 10.49 -0.88 -6.23
C GLY A 8 11.16 -2.25 -6.09
N SER A 9 12.19 -2.51 -6.88
CA SER A 9 12.95 -3.75 -6.80
C SER A 9 13.70 -3.88 -5.48
N GLY A 10 13.92 -5.12 -5.02
CA GLY A 10 14.83 -5.38 -3.91
C GLY A 10 16.26 -4.91 -4.25
N GLY A 11 16.92 -4.20 -3.33
CA GLY A 11 18.28 -3.71 -3.54
C GLY A 11 18.43 -2.49 -4.45
N SER A 12 17.37 -1.97 -5.07
CA SER A 12 17.44 -0.84 -6.01
C SER A 12 17.71 0.53 -5.39
N GLY A 13 17.93 0.62 -4.08
CA GLY A 13 18.21 1.89 -3.38
C GLY A 13 16.99 2.69 -2.98
N ARG A 14 15.84 2.05 -2.75
CA ARG A 14 14.59 2.66 -2.31
C ARG A 14 14.77 3.56 -1.08
N THR A 15 15.39 3.05 -0.02
CA THR A 15 15.68 3.80 1.22
C THR A 15 16.53 5.03 0.96
N THR A 16 17.53 4.91 0.08
CA THR A 16 18.38 6.03 -0.32
C THR A 16 17.58 7.10 -1.07
N VAL A 17 16.72 6.68 -2.01
CA VAL A 17 15.83 7.61 -2.75
C VAL A 17 14.80 8.23 -1.81
N ALA A 18 14.28 7.49 -0.83
CA ALA A 18 13.36 8.00 0.18
C ALA A 18 14.03 9.09 1.03
N ALA A 19 15.22 8.81 1.54
CA ALA A 19 16.01 9.76 2.32
C ALA A 19 16.36 11.02 1.50
N ALA A 20 16.81 10.86 0.25
CA ALA A 20 17.13 11.99 -0.63
C ALA A 20 15.91 12.83 -0.97
N THR A 21 14.75 12.18 -1.26
CA THR A 21 13.48 12.89 -1.50
C THR A 21 13.04 13.71 -0.30
N ALA A 22 13.14 13.13 0.89
CA ALA A 22 12.76 13.81 2.13
C ALA A 22 13.71 14.97 2.46
N LEU A 23 15.02 14.78 2.26
CA LEU A 23 16.02 15.82 2.48
C LEU A 23 15.86 16.98 1.52
N ASP A 24 15.62 16.72 0.22
CA ASP A 24 15.37 17.77 -0.78
C ASP A 24 14.15 18.63 -0.42
N ALA A 25 13.06 17.99 0.01
CA ALA A 25 11.86 18.70 0.42
C ALA A 25 12.10 19.55 1.68
N ALA A 26 12.80 19.00 2.68
CA ALA A 26 13.14 19.73 3.91
C ALA A 26 14.05 20.96 3.63
N ARG A 27 15.05 20.81 2.76
CA ARG A 27 15.92 21.93 2.32
C ARG A 27 15.13 23.04 1.60
N LYS A 28 13.97 22.71 1.01
CA LYS A 28 13.04 23.67 0.40
C LYS A 28 12.03 24.25 1.39
N GLY A 29 12.17 23.95 2.68
CA GLY A 29 11.35 24.51 3.75
C GLY A 29 10.08 23.72 4.08
N THR A 30 9.91 22.50 3.53
CA THR A 30 8.75 21.63 3.85
C THR A 30 9.04 20.84 5.11
N ARG A 31 8.15 20.88 6.12
CA ARG A 31 8.28 20.04 7.32
C ARG A 31 8.06 18.58 6.92
N THR A 32 9.12 17.79 6.90
CA THR A 32 9.13 16.47 6.28
C THR A 32 9.44 15.38 7.31
N LEU A 33 8.69 14.28 7.25
CA LEU A 33 9.00 13.03 7.93
C LEU A 33 9.33 11.95 6.91
N VAL A 34 10.46 11.27 7.10
CA VAL A 34 10.74 10.00 6.41
C VAL A 34 10.52 8.84 7.37
N LEU A 35 9.73 7.86 6.93
CA LEU A 35 9.31 6.70 7.71
C LEU A 35 9.80 5.42 7.03
N SER A 36 10.48 4.54 7.77
CA SER A 36 10.89 3.20 7.30
C SER A 36 10.60 2.15 8.36
N ALA A 37 10.20 0.94 7.95
CA ALA A 37 10.01 -0.21 8.84
C ALA A 37 11.14 -1.24 8.71
N ASP A 38 12.27 -0.87 8.14
CA ASP A 38 13.39 -1.80 7.99
C ASP A 38 13.90 -2.30 9.36
N ARG A 39 14.16 -3.60 9.48
CA ARG A 39 14.67 -4.21 10.74
C ARG A 39 16.01 -3.65 11.14
N THR A 40 16.85 -3.45 10.15
CA THR A 40 18.14 -2.80 10.31
C THR A 40 17.98 -1.30 10.13
N ASP A 41 18.82 -0.49 10.79
CA ASP A 41 18.75 0.96 10.67
C ASP A 41 19.41 1.46 9.36
N THR A 42 18.92 0.93 8.22
CA THR A 42 19.38 1.33 6.89
C THR A 42 19.11 2.81 6.63
N LEU A 43 17.93 3.29 7.06
CA LEU A 43 17.56 4.70 6.92
C LEU A 43 18.52 5.61 7.69
N GLY A 44 18.84 5.27 8.95
CA GLY A 44 19.79 6.02 9.76
C GLY A 44 21.21 5.97 9.18
N ALA A 45 21.63 4.80 8.66
CA ALA A 45 22.93 4.66 8.00
C ALA A 45 23.05 5.55 6.74
N VAL A 46 21.98 5.70 5.98
CA VAL A 46 21.92 6.57 4.79
C VAL A 46 21.88 8.05 5.18
N LEU A 47 21.11 8.42 6.19
CA LEU A 47 21.02 9.80 6.67
C LEU A 47 22.27 10.26 7.46
N GLY A 48 23.06 9.31 7.96
CA GLY A 48 24.20 9.59 8.85
C GLY A 48 23.79 9.90 10.30
N VAL A 49 22.52 9.62 10.66
CA VAL A 49 21.97 9.86 12.01
C VAL A 49 21.15 8.64 12.42
N PRO A 50 21.40 8.01 13.57
CA PRO A 50 20.62 6.84 14.00
C PRO A 50 19.14 7.18 14.13
N THR A 51 18.27 6.32 13.60
CA THR A 51 16.83 6.44 13.77
C THR A 51 16.34 5.66 14.99
N GLY A 52 15.15 5.99 15.47
CA GLY A 52 14.63 5.41 16.71
C GLY A 52 13.13 5.08 16.66
N ALA A 53 12.65 4.50 17.76
CA ALA A 53 11.24 4.15 17.97
C ALA A 53 10.29 5.37 17.96
N THR A 54 10.82 6.57 18.12
CA THR A 54 10.12 7.85 17.97
C THR A 54 10.81 8.70 16.91
N PRO A 55 10.11 9.67 16.28
CA PRO A 55 10.73 10.58 15.30
C PRO A 55 11.94 11.31 15.90
N VAL A 56 13.05 11.32 15.16
CA VAL A 56 14.27 12.06 15.50
C VAL A 56 14.57 13.07 14.41
N GLU A 57 15.08 14.24 14.76
CA GLU A 57 15.52 15.23 13.77
C GLU A 57 16.82 14.74 13.12
N ALA A 58 16.80 14.54 11.81
CA ALA A 58 17.94 14.09 11.01
C ALA A 58 18.64 15.27 10.29
N ALA A 59 17.91 16.32 10.00
CA ALA A 59 18.40 17.59 9.45
C ALA A 59 17.35 18.69 9.73
N PRO A 60 17.67 19.97 9.58
CA PRO A 60 16.71 21.05 9.75
C PRO A 60 15.45 20.83 8.89
N GLY A 61 14.30 20.71 9.56
CA GLY A 61 13.01 20.45 8.90
C GLY A 61 12.78 18.99 8.45
N LEU A 62 13.74 18.08 8.69
CA LEU A 62 13.63 16.65 8.38
C LEU A 62 13.64 15.83 9.65
N SER A 63 12.55 15.12 9.90
CA SER A 63 12.48 14.05 10.90
C SER A 63 12.59 12.68 10.24
N ALA A 64 13.22 11.73 10.92
CA ALA A 64 13.28 10.33 10.52
C ALA A 64 12.69 9.45 11.62
N TRP A 65 11.91 8.45 11.23
CA TRP A 65 11.26 7.56 12.17
C TRP A 65 11.34 6.11 11.71
N ARG A 66 11.76 5.24 12.60
CA ARG A 66 11.77 3.78 12.43
C ARG A 66 11.04 3.16 13.62
N PRO A 67 9.72 2.88 13.52
CA PRO A 67 8.94 2.33 14.62
C PRO A 67 9.49 0.98 15.07
N ASP A 68 9.58 0.77 16.39
CA ASP A 68 9.98 -0.51 16.97
C ASP A 68 8.80 -1.47 16.94
N ALA A 69 8.77 -2.28 15.88
CA ALA A 69 7.71 -3.26 15.68
C ALA A 69 7.71 -4.37 16.74
N ALA A 70 8.90 -4.75 17.26
CA ALA A 70 9.02 -5.80 18.26
C ALA A 70 8.48 -5.34 19.62
N ALA A 71 8.88 -4.15 20.07
CA ALA A 71 8.35 -3.57 21.30
C ALA A 71 6.82 -3.38 21.19
N ARG A 72 6.34 -2.81 20.08
CA ARG A 72 4.91 -2.57 19.88
C ARG A 72 4.08 -3.85 19.86
N PHE A 73 4.57 -4.88 19.17
CA PHE A 73 3.90 -6.19 19.16
C PHE A 73 3.82 -6.80 20.55
N ARG A 74 4.92 -6.75 21.31
CA ARG A 74 4.98 -7.22 22.69
C ARG A 74 3.95 -6.50 23.56
N ASP A 75 3.93 -5.17 23.51
CA ASP A 75 3.03 -4.36 24.32
C ASP A 75 1.55 -4.64 23.98
N ASP A 76 1.23 -4.78 22.68
CA ASP A 76 -0.11 -5.14 22.21
C ASP A 76 -0.54 -6.53 22.71
N LEU A 77 0.37 -7.52 22.66
CA LEU A 77 0.09 -8.88 23.10
C LEU A 77 -0.11 -8.97 24.62
N LEU A 78 0.73 -8.28 25.40
CA LEU A 78 0.57 -8.25 26.85
C LEU A 78 -0.73 -7.54 27.24
N ALA A 79 -1.07 -6.41 26.61
CA ALA A 79 -2.34 -5.74 26.83
C ALA A 79 -3.55 -6.59 26.41
N PHE A 80 -3.40 -7.45 25.39
CA PHE A 80 -4.42 -8.42 25.03
C PHE A 80 -4.58 -9.51 26.09
N GLN A 81 -3.48 -10.09 26.58
CA GLN A 81 -3.51 -11.09 27.66
C GLN A 81 -4.19 -10.56 28.93
N ASP A 82 -3.90 -9.32 29.33
CA ASP A 82 -4.51 -8.68 30.48
C ASP A 82 -6.04 -8.54 30.32
N ARG A 83 -6.50 -8.15 29.13
CA ARG A 83 -7.95 -8.06 28.86
C ARG A 83 -8.63 -9.43 28.77
N ALA A 84 -7.91 -10.43 28.30
CA ALA A 84 -8.38 -11.81 28.18
C ALA A 84 -8.18 -12.63 29.46
N ALA A 85 -7.66 -12.05 30.54
CA ALA A 85 -7.23 -12.75 31.74
C ALA A 85 -8.26 -13.76 32.26
N GLY A 86 -9.52 -13.35 32.43
CA GLY A 86 -10.57 -14.24 32.91
C GLY A 86 -10.89 -15.41 31.99
N VAL A 87 -10.69 -15.27 30.68
CA VAL A 87 -10.86 -16.36 29.71
C VAL A 87 -9.66 -17.30 29.75
N LEU A 88 -8.45 -16.75 29.83
CA LEU A 88 -7.21 -17.54 29.94
C LEU A 88 -7.20 -18.37 31.22
N ASP A 89 -7.59 -17.77 32.34
CA ASP A 89 -7.69 -18.45 33.65
C ASP A 89 -8.73 -19.58 33.60
N LEU A 90 -9.87 -19.35 32.93
CA LEU A 90 -10.92 -20.40 32.77
C LEU A 90 -10.43 -21.57 31.91
N LEU A 91 -9.57 -21.31 30.93
CA LEU A 91 -8.99 -22.31 30.03
C LEU A 91 -7.73 -22.97 30.62
N GLY A 92 -7.26 -22.53 31.79
CA GLY A 92 -5.99 -22.98 32.37
C GLY A 92 -4.78 -22.65 31.53
N ALA A 93 -4.88 -21.60 30.69
CA ALA A 93 -3.79 -21.18 29.81
C ALA A 93 -2.76 -20.35 30.59
N ALA A 94 -1.48 -20.67 30.41
CA ALA A 94 -0.38 -19.87 30.94
C ALA A 94 -0.29 -18.53 30.18
N ARG A 95 0.13 -17.46 30.89
CA ARG A 95 0.44 -16.17 30.29
C ARG A 95 1.90 -16.14 29.88
N LEU A 96 2.19 -15.46 28.79
CA LEU A 96 3.55 -15.22 28.34
C LEU A 96 4.15 -14.03 29.09
N ASP A 97 5.39 -14.16 29.49
CA ASP A 97 6.19 -13.04 30.00
C ASP A 97 6.73 -12.18 28.85
N ALA A 98 7.07 -10.92 29.13
CA ALA A 98 7.52 -9.98 28.12
C ALA A 98 8.76 -10.47 27.33
N GLU A 99 9.64 -11.22 28.00
CA GLU A 99 10.87 -11.79 27.44
C GLU A 99 10.63 -12.97 26.53
N GLU A 100 9.46 -13.64 26.66
CA GLU A 100 9.08 -14.79 25.83
C GLU A 100 8.44 -14.34 24.50
N VAL A 101 8.02 -13.06 24.40
CA VAL A 101 7.31 -12.55 23.22
C VAL A 101 8.28 -12.23 22.11
N THR A 102 8.18 -12.95 21.01
CA THR A 102 8.86 -12.65 19.74
C THR A 102 7.85 -12.15 18.71
N PRO A 103 8.19 -11.12 17.90
CA PRO A 103 7.29 -10.59 16.91
C PRO A 103 6.92 -11.65 15.87
N LEU A 104 5.64 -11.74 15.54
CA LEU A 104 5.12 -12.60 14.48
C LEU A 104 5.24 -11.93 13.11
N PRO A 105 5.27 -12.71 12.01
CA PRO A 105 5.11 -12.16 10.68
C PRO A 105 3.87 -11.26 10.60
N GLY A 106 3.99 -10.08 10.03
CA GLY A 106 2.94 -9.06 10.00
C GLY A 106 3.06 -7.97 11.07
N ALA A 107 3.88 -8.16 12.10
CA ALA A 107 4.07 -7.16 13.15
C ALA A 107 4.73 -5.87 12.62
N GLU A 108 5.69 -6.00 11.70
CA GLU A 108 6.38 -4.86 11.07
C GLU A 108 5.43 -4.06 10.18
N GLU A 109 4.63 -4.76 9.40
CA GLU A 109 3.63 -4.18 8.52
C GLU A 109 2.59 -3.38 9.32
N LEU A 110 2.10 -3.94 10.41
CA LEU A 110 1.15 -3.24 11.29
C LEU A 110 1.78 -2.05 11.99
N ALA A 111 3.04 -2.16 12.45
CA ALA A 111 3.75 -1.06 13.10
C ALA A 111 3.95 0.11 12.12
N LEU A 112 4.34 -0.18 10.86
CA LEU A 112 4.48 0.83 9.81
C LEU A 112 3.14 1.51 9.49
N LEU A 113 2.08 0.75 9.31
CA LEU A 113 0.75 1.28 9.02
C LEU A 113 0.22 2.18 10.15
N ARG A 114 0.44 1.79 11.40
CA ARG A 114 0.10 2.62 12.56
C ARG A 114 0.95 3.89 12.62
N ALA A 115 2.25 3.79 12.38
CA ALA A 115 3.14 4.95 12.34
C ALA A 115 2.74 5.93 11.22
N LEU A 116 2.36 5.42 10.04
CA LEU A 116 1.83 6.24 8.95
C LEU A 116 0.56 6.99 9.37
N ARG A 117 -0.38 6.31 10.02
CA ARG A 117 -1.60 6.93 10.57
C ARG A 117 -1.25 8.00 11.62
N ASP A 118 -0.42 7.65 12.58
CA ASP A 118 -0.06 8.54 13.68
C ASP A 118 0.64 9.81 13.16
N ALA A 119 1.53 9.65 12.20
CA ALA A 119 2.18 10.77 11.52
C ALA A 119 1.17 11.63 10.73
N ALA A 120 0.23 11.00 10.03
CA ALA A 120 -0.80 11.69 9.27
C ALA A 120 -1.75 12.51 10.16
N LEU A 121 -2.12 11.97 11.31
CA LEU A 121 -3.03 12.62 12.26
C LEU A 121 -2.34 13.66 13.15
N SER A 122 -1.01 13.67 13.21
CA SER A 122 -0.26 14.61 14.08
C SER A 122 -0.31 16.06 13.61
N GLU A 123 -0.60 16.31 12.32
CA GLU A 123 -0.57 17.64 11.68
C GLU A 123 0.77 18.39 11.81
N VAL A 124 1.82 17.68 12.27
CA VAL A 124 3.17 18.25 12.46
C VAL A 124 3.89 18.41 11.14
N TYR A 125 3.63 17.50 10.19
CA TYR A 125 4.36 17.40 8.93
C TYR A 125 3.50 17.83 7.74
N ASP A 126 4.13 18.47 6.77
CA ASP A 126 3.50 18.83 5.50
C ASP A 126 3.70 17.74 4.45
N LEU A 127 4.79 16.97 4.57
CA LEU A 127 5.16 15.85 3.70
C LEU A 127 5.53 14.61 4.52
N LEU A 128 4.95 13.48 4.15
CA LEU A 128 5.38 12.14 4.58
C LEU A 128 6.03 11.42 3.40
N VAL A 129 7.24 10.92 3.59
CA VAL A 129 7.94 10.02 2.67
C VAL A 129 8.03 8.65 3.33
N VAL A 130 7.42 7.64 2.73
CA VAL A 130 7.34 6.30 3.32
C VAL A 130 8.18 5.33 2.50
N ASP A 131 9.27 4.86 3.09
CA ASP A 131 10.11 3.80 2.53
C ASP A 131 9.43 2.45 2.76
N LEU A 132 8.79 1.95 1.71
CA LEU A 132 8.08 0.68 1.71
C LEU A 132 9.01 -0.50 1.37
N PRO A 133 8.65 -1.73 1.76
CA PRO A 133 9.35 -2.94 1.32
C PRO A 133 9.33 -3.08 -0.21
N PRO A 134 10.03 -4.09 -0.79
CA PRO A 134 9.96 -4.39 -2.22
C PRO A 134 8.52 -4.58 -2.72
N VAL A 135 8.27 -4.30 -4.01
CA VAL A 135 6.93 -4.26 -4.62
C VAL A 135 5.97 -5.35 -4.19
N PRO A 136 6.30 -6.65 -4.20
CA PRO A 136 5.34 -7.68 -3.82
C PRO A 136 4.85 -7.50 -2.37
N GLN A 137 5.77 -7.25 -1.45
CA GLN A 137 5.47 -7.04 -0.03
C GLN A 137 4.75 -5.69 0.20
N ALA A 138 5.16 -4.64 -0.51
CA ALA A 138 4.50 -3.33 -0.42
C ALA A 138 3.03 -3.40 -0.81
N LEU A 139 2.70 -4.14 -1.87
CA LEU A 139 1.32 -4.32 -2.32
C LEU A 139 0.46 -5.11 -1.33
N VAL A 140 1.03 -6.14 -0.70
CA VAL A 140 0.38 -6.89 0.40
C VAL A 140 0.14 -5.97 1.60
N LEU A 141 1.15 -5.18 1.98
CA LEU A 141 1.06 -4.23 3.10
C LEU A 141 -0.04 -3.18 2.84
N LEU A 142 -0.09 -2.59 1.66
CA LEU A 142 -1.11 -1.60 1.29
C LEU A 142 -2.52 -2.20 1.17
N ALA A 143 -2.62 -3.53 0.94
CA ALA A 143 -3.87 -4.27 0.94
C ALA A 143 -4.42 -4.54 2.34
N LEU A 144 -3.52 -4.69 3.31
CA LEU A 144 -3.83 -5.24 4.63
C LEU A 144 -4.97 -4.51 5.36
N PRO A 145 -5.07 -3.17 5.37
CA PRO A 145 -6.19 -2.48 6.03
C PRO A 145 -7.55 -2.86 5.46
N GLU A 146 -7.72 -2.82 4.14
CA GLU A 146 -8.97 -3.17 3.45
C GLU A 146 -9.37 -4.63 3.72
N GLU A 147 -8.41 -5.57 3.65
CA GLU A 147 -8.65 -7.00 3.84
C GLU A 147 -8.98 -7.33 5.28
N LEU A 148 -8.23 -6.81 6.25
CA LEU A 148 -8.51 -7.04 7.68
C LEU A 148 -9.86 -6.46 8.09
N ARG A 149 -10.22 -5.24 7.66
CA ARG A 149 -11.53 -4.65 7.92
C ARG A 149 -12.65 -5.51 7.37
N ARG A 150 -12.48 -6.03 6.16
CA ARG A 150 -13.46 -6.95 5.56
C ARG A 150 -13.62 -8.22 6.36
N TYR A 151 -12.52 -8.84 6.83
CA TYR A 151 -12.58 -10.03 7.67
C TYR A 151 -13.22 -9.74 9.02
N LEU A 152 -12.84 -8.65 9.69
CA LEU A 152 -13.44 -8.23 10.95
C LEU A 152 -14.96 -8.07 10.83
N ARG A 153 -15.44 -7.36 9.82
CA ARG A 153 -16.88 -7.16 9.58
C ARG A 153 -17.62 -8.46 9.27
N ARG A 154 -16.96 -9.42 8.62
CA ARG A 154 -17.58 -10.70 8.28
C ARG A 154 -17.64 -11.66 9.48
N VAL A 155 -16.60 -11.68 10.30
CA VAL A 155 -16.52 -12.56 11.49
C VAL A 155 -17.30 -11.98 12.66
N LEU A 156 -17.23 -10.67 12.85
CA LEU A 156 -17.86 -9.91 13.95
C LEU A 156 -18.78 -8.81 13.40
N PRO A 157 -19.92 -9.17 12.76
CA PRO A 157 -20.81 -8.19 12.15
C PRO A 157 -21.37 -7.21 13.19
N PRO A 158 -21.31 -5.88 12.93
CA PRO A 158 -21.79 -4.87 13.86
C PRO A 158 -23.32 -4.96 14.13
N GLU A 159 -24.09 -5.47 13.16
CA GLU A 159 -25.55 -5.66 13.32
C GLU A 159 -25.88 -6.68 14.42
N ARG A 160 -25.03 -7.68 14.61
CA ARG A 160 -25.19 -8.65 15.68
C ARG A 160 -24.88 -8.07 17.06
N GLN A 161 -24.03 -7.06 17.14
CA GLN A 161 -23.78 -6.31 18.37
C GLN A 161 -25.00 -5.48 18.77
N ALA A 162 -25.60 -4.75 17.84
CA ALA A 162 -26.82 -3.96 18.09
C ALA A 162 -28.01 -4.85 18.49
N ALA A 163 -28.19 -6.02 17.86
CA ALA A 163 -29.25 -6.96 18.18
C ALA A 163 -29.08 -7.61 19.58
N ARG A 164 -27.87 -7.64 20.14
CA ARG A 164 -27.59 -8.19 21.48
C ARG A 164 -27.91 -7.23 22.60
N ALA A 165 -27.82 -5.92 22.39
CA ALA A 165 -28.25 -4.92 23.37
C ALA A 165 -29.73 -5.11 23.78
N LEU A 166 -30.53 -5.81 22.95
CA LEU A 166 -31.92 -6.15 23.18
C LEU A 166 -32.17 -7.56 23.77
N ARG A 167 -31.12 -8.40 23.98
CA ARG A 167 -31.27 -9.80 24.39
C ARG A 167 -30.42 -10.25 25.60
N PRO A 168 -30.39 -9.55 26.74
CA PRO A 168 -29.61 -10.03 27.89
C PRO A 168 -30.17 -11.30 28.55
N VAL A 169 -31.41 -11.69 28.27
CA VAL A 169 -32.13 -12.75 29.01
C VAL A 169 -32.09 -14.12 28.26
N LEU A 170 -32.13 -14.15 26.94
CA LEU A 170 -32.25 -15.39 26.17
C LEU A 170 -30.92 -16.13 25.93
N GLY A 171 -29.79 -15.42 25.93
CA GLY A 171 -28.46 -15.99 25.68
C GLY A 171 -27.93 -16.85 26.82
N ARG A 172 -28.34 -16.58 28.06
CA ARG A 172 -27.96 -17.41 29.24
C ARG A 172 -28.66 -18.78 29.28
N LEU A 173 -29.79 -18.93 28.61
CA LEU A 173 -30.57 -20.18 28.59
C LEU A 173 -30.15 -21.15 27.49
N ALA A 174 -29.40 -20.73 26.48
CA ALA A 174 -29.08 -21.56 25.31
C ALA A 174 -27.70 -22.25 25.35
N GLY A 175 -26.85 -21.99 26.36
CA GLY A 175 -25.56 -22.66 26.51
C GLY A 175 -24.55 -22.47 25.36
N VAL A 176 -24.81 -21.54 24.45
CA VAL A 176 -23.91 -21.25 23.34
C VAL A 176 -22.81 -20.29 23.82
N PRO A 177 -21.52 -20.65 23.70
CA PRO A 177 -20.43 -19.75 24.06
C PRO A 177 -20.48 -18.52 23.15
N MET A 178 -20.84 -17.37 23.73
CA MET A 178 -20.88 -16.12 23.00
C MET A 178 -19.51 -15.43 23.11
N PRO A 179 -18.97 -14.89 22.01
CA PRO A 179 -17.76 -14.08 22.09
C PRO A 179 -17.94 -12.96 23.12
N ALA A 180 -16.94 -12.76 23.97
CA ALA A 180 -16.98 -11.75 25.02
C ALA A 180 -17.15 -10.34 24.44
N GLU A 181 -17.83 -9.45 25.16
CA GLU A 181 -18.13 -8.08 24.73
C GLU A 181 -16.88 -7.31 24.28
N TRP A 182 -15.76 -7.51 25.02
CA TRP A 182 -14.48 -6.91 24.71
C TRP A 182 -13.93 -7.25 23.31
N LEU A 183 -14.28 -8.43 22.73
CA LEU A 183 -13.86 -8.78 21.35
C LEU A 183 -14.50 -7.86 20.31
N TYR A 184 -15.78 -7.51 20.50
CA TYR A 184 -16.47 -6.58 19.60
C TYR A 184 -15.95 -5.16 19.74
N GLU A 185 -15.63 -4.73 20.97
CA GLU A 185 -15.00 -3.45 21.22
C GLU A 185 -13.60 -3.37 20.61
N ALA A 186 -12.82 -4.47 20.76
CA ALA A 186 -11.51 -4.55 20.12
C ALA A 186 -11.63 -4.50 18.59
N ALA A 187 -12.54 -5.27 18.00
CA ALA A 187 -12.78 -5.28 16.56
C ALA A 187 -13.22 -3.90 16.04
N ALA A 188 -14.09 -3.20 16.78
CA ALA A 188 -14.52 -1.85 16.42
C ALA A 188 -13.37 -0.85 16.45
N ARG A 189 -12.50 -0.90 17.48
CA ARG A 189 -11.29 -0.06 17.53
C ARG A 189 -10.35 -0.35 16.36
N TRP A 190 -10.11 -1.62 16.07
CA TRP A 190 -9.27 -2.03 14.93
C TRP A 190 -9.87 -1.58 13.59
N ASP A 191 -11.20 -1.68 13.42
CA ASP A 191 -11.85 -1.20 12.18
C ASP A 191 -11.64 0.31 12.00
N VAL A 192 -11.74 1.11 13.07
CA VAL A 192 -11.47 2.55 13.03
C VAL A 192 -10.00 2.86 12.74
N GLU A 193 -9.07 2.15 13.38
CA GLU A 193 -7.63 2.31 13.13
C GLU A 193 -7.26 2.00 11.68
N LEU A 194 -7.72 0.88 11.17
CA LEU A 194 -7.46 0.45 9.80
C LEU A 194 -8.16 1.36 8.78
N ALA A 195 -9.36 1.88 9.11
CA ALA A 195 -10.04 2.86 8.27
C ALA A 195 -9.24 4.16 8.11
N ALA A 196 -8.60 4.62 9.18
CA ALA A 196 -7.75 5.80 9.13
C ALA A 196 -6.50 5.58 8.26
N VAL A 197 -5.88 4.40 8.32
CA VAL A 197 -4.77 4.04 7.42
C VAL A 197 -5.23 3.98 5.96
N GLU A 198 -6.37 3.32 5.71
CA GLU A 198 -6.95 3.22 4.37
C GLU A 198 -7.23 4.61 3.79
N ALA A 199 -7.75 5.54 4.61
CA ALA A 199 -7.99 6.91 4.20
C ALA A 199 -6.70 7.64 3.79
N VAL A 200 -5.58 7.45 4.50
CA VAL A 200 -4.29 8.04 4.13
C VAL A 200 -3.78 7.45 2.82
N VAL A 201 -3.87 6.13 2.63
CA VAL A 201 -3.41 5.46 1.39
C VAL A 201 -4.26 5.85 0.19
N ALA A 202 -5.57 6.00 0.38
CA ALA A 202 -6.53 6.38 -0.68
C ALA A 202 -6.65 7.89 -0.90
N ASP A 203 -5.94 8.71 -0.11
CA ASP A 203 -5.98 10.17 -0.23
C ASP A 203 -5.46 10.63 -1.60
N ARG A 204 -6.11 11.67 -2.16
CA ARG A 204 -5.72 12.27 -3.43
C ARG A 204 -4.31 12.86 -3.40
N ALA A 205 -3.84 13.26 -2.23
CA ALA A 205 -2.49 13.74 -2.01
C ALA A 205 -1.47 12.60 -1.79
N THR A 206 -1.87 11.34 -1.87
CA THR A 206 -0.98 10.18 -1.80
C THR A 206 -0.61 9.70 -3.20
N SER A 207 0.68 9.48 -3.45
CA SER A 207 1.18 8.90 -4.69
C SER A 207 2.32 7.92 -4.44
N VAL A 208 2.73 7.22 -5.50
CA VAL A 208 3.79 6.22 -5.45
C VAL A 208 4.95 6.63 -6.35
N ARG A 209 6.18 6.57 -5.86
CA ARG A 209 7.41 6.58 -6.66
C ARG A 209 7.95 5.17 -6.76
N LEU A 210 8.18 4.71 -7.97
CA LEU A 210 8.78 3.41 -8.24
C LEU A 210 10.29 3.57 -8.43
N VAL A 211 11.08 2.71 -7.79
CA VAL A 211 12.55 2.73 -7.87
C VAL A 211 13.03 1.40 -8.44
N ALA A 212 13.77 1.44 -9.52
CA ALA A 212 14.36 0.27 -10.14
C ALA A 212 15.72 0.58 -10.75
N GLU A 213 16.60 -0.41 -10.83
CA GLU A 213 17.81 -0.31 -11.65
C GLU A 213 17.46 -0.61 -13.11
N PRO A 214 18.00 0.16 -14.08
CA PRO A 214 17.70 -0.06 -15.49
C PRO A 214 18.22 -1.41 -15.99
N GLY A 215 17.30 -2.31 -16.31
CA GLY A 215 17.59 -3.65 -16.77
C GLY A 215 16.39 -4.59 -16.77
N PRO A 216 16.55 -5.84 -17.23
CA PRO A 216 15.44 -6.82 -17.35
C PRO A 216 14.73 -7.08 -16.00
N ALA A 217 15.48 -7.32 -14.93
CA ALA A 217 14.89 -7.56 -13.60
C ALA A 217 14.09 -6.35 -13.08
N GLY A 218 14.57 -5.13 -13.37
CA GLY A 218 13.82 -3.90 -13.09
C GLY A 218 12.52 -3.85 -13.89
N ALA A 219 12.54 -4.16 -15.18
CA ALA A 219 11.37 -4.17 -16.05
C ALA A 219 10.29 -5.16 -15.56
N ASP A 220 10.68 -6.37 -15.16
CA ASP A 220 9.74 -7.37 -14.62
C ASP A 220 9.08 -6.88 -13.31
N THR A 221 9.87 -6.30 -12.41
CA THR A 221 9.36 -5.71 -11.18
C THR A 221 8.39 -4.56 -11.45
N LEU A 222 8.72 -3.68 -12.39
CA LEU A 222 7.89 -2.53 -12.75
C LEU A 222 6.55 -2.96 -13.36
N ARG A 223 6.55 -3.98 -14.22
CA ARG A 223 5.31 -4.54 -14.79
C ARG A 223 4.39 -5.04 -13.69
N ALA A 224 4.91 -5.84 -12.76
CA ALA A 224 4.15 -6.32 -11.61
C ALA A 224 3.66 -5.14 -10.73
N ALA A 225 4.53 -4.14 -10.49
CA ALA A 225 4.19 -2.96 -9.69
C ALA A 225 3.00 -2.20 -10.27
N VAL A 226 3.03 -1.84 -11.55
CA VAL A 226 1.98 -1.02 -12.15
C VAL A 226 0.64 -1.74 -12.19
N THR A 227 0.64 -3.06 -12.45
CA THR A 227 -0.58 -3.88 -12.41
C THR A 227 -1.16 -3.94 -11.00
N GLY A 228 -0.33 -4.23 -9.99
CA GLY A 228 -0.78 -4.33 -8.60
C GLY A 228 -1.24 -2.99 -8.02
N LEU A 229 -0.57 -1.89 -8.34
CA LEU A 229 -0.96 -0.53 -7.93
C LEU A 229 -2.28 -0.12 -8.61
N ALA A 230 -2.41 -0.36 -9.91
CA ALA A 230 -3.64 -0.05 -10.66
C ALA A 230 -4.84 -0.82 -10.11
N LEU A 231 -4.67 -2.11 -9.77
CA LEU A 231 -5.71 -2.91 -9.14
C LEU A 231 -6.19 -2.30 -7.81
N ARG A 232 -5.35 -1.49 -7.15
CA ARG A 232 -5.69 -0.77 -5.91
C ARG A 232 -6.08 0.69 -6.13
N ALA A 233 -6.24 1.10 -7.38
CA ALA A 233 -6.46 2.49 -7.77
C ALA A 233 -5.34 3.44 -7.30
N LEU A 234 -4.14 2.92 -7.08
CA LEU A 234 -2.94 3.68 -6.77
C LEU A 234 -2.16 3.94 -8.07
N ARG A 235 -1.72 5.17 -8.26
CA ARG A 235 -0.99 5.57 -9.46
C ARG A 235 0.46 5.93 -9.14
N PRO A 236 1.43 5.35 -9.84
CA PRO A 236 2.79 5.85 -9.76
C PRO A 236 2.87 7.24 -10.40
N GLU A 237 3.45 8.21 -9.65
CA GLU A 237 3.70 9.55 -10.18
C GLU A 237 4.96 9.60 -11.02
N LEU A 238 5.97 8.83 -10.61
CA LEU A 238 7.30 8.89 -11.19
C LEU A 238 8.00 7.52 -11.09
N LEU A 239 8.77 7.20 -12.12
CA LEU A 239 9.71 6.11 -12.12
C LEU A 239 11.13 6.65 -11.96
N ILE A 240 11.83 6.21 -10.92
CA ILE A 240 13.21 6.54 -10.65
C ILE A 240 14.09 5.38 -11.12
N ALA A 241 14.82 5.61 -12.19
CA ALA A 241 15.87 4.72 -12.66
C ALA A 241 17.13 5.01 -11.85
N ASN A 242 17.38 4.21 -10.81
CA ASN A 242 18.48 4.44 -9.89
C ASN A 242 19.79 3.78 -10.37
N ARG A 243 20.92 4.30 -9.88
CA ARG A 243 22.26 3.82 -10.20
C ARG A 243 22.58 3.86 -11.69
N VAL A 244 22.16 4.91 -12.37
CA VAL A 244 22.45 5.11 -13.79
C VAL A 244 23.97 5.29 -13.99
N LEU A 245 24.57 4.41 -14.76
CA LEU A 245 26.01 4.44 -15.07
C LEU A 245 26.32 5.56 -16.05
N PRO A 246 27.47 6.24 -15.90
CA PRO A 246 27.88 7.30 -16.82
C PRO A 246 28.28 6.72 -18.19
N ASP A 247 27.98 7.45 -19.25
CA ASP A 247 28.31 7.09 -20.65
C ASP A 247 29.73 7.59 -21.02
N THR A 248 30.72 7.36 -20.15
CA THR A 248 32.07 7.96 -20.30
C THR A 248 33.21 6.95 -20.24
N GLY A 249 32.97 5.70 -20.61
CA GLY A 249 34.00 4.65 -20.49
C GLY A 249 34.40 4.04 -21.83
N HIS A 250 35.70 3.75 -21.98
CA HIS A 250 36.25 2.98 -23.12
C HIS A 250 36.33 1.47 -22.81
N ASP A 251 35.91 1.03 -21.63
CA ASP A 251 35.87 -0.37 -21.22
C ASP A 251 34.70 -1.10 -21.87
N ALA A 252 34.94 -2.25 -22.49
CA ALA A 252 33.93 -3.03 -23.21
C ALA A 252 32.83 -3.54 -22.27
N TRP A 253 33.13 -3.86 -21.01
CA TRP A 253 32.14 -4.29 -20.03
C TRP A 253 31.19 -3.13 -19.69
N LEU A 254 31.77 -1.96 -19.38
CA LEU A 254 30.97 -0.77 -19.08
C LEU A 254 30.11 -0.35 -20.27
N ALA A 255 30.64 -0.40 -21.49
CA ALA A 255 29.90 -0.10 -22.71
C ALA A 255 28.68 -1.04 -22.89
N GLY A 256 28.85 -2.34 -22.59
CA GLY A 256 27.74 -3.32 -22.60
C GLY A 256 26.66 -3.00 -21.55
N ALA A 257 27.06 -2.67 -20.32
CA ALA A 257 26.14 -2.31 -19.25
C ALA A 257 25.36 -1.01 -19.56
N VAL A 258 26.04 0.00 -20.10
CA VAL A 258 25.43 1.27 -20.53
C VAL A 258 24.47 1.05 -21.70
N ALA A 259 24.80 0.20 -22.68
CA ALA A 259 23.90 -0.12 -23.78
C ALA A 259 22.61 -0.80 -23.27
N GLN A 260 22.72 -1.76 -22.37
CA GLN A 260 21.56 -2.41 -21.75
C GLN A 260 20.70 -1.42 -20.98
N GLN A 261 21.33 -0.57 -20.16
CA GLN A 261 20.66 0.47 -19.39
C GLN A 261 19.90 1.45 -20.32
N ARG A 262 20.53 1.92 -21.39
CA ARG A 262 19.90 2.83 -22.36
C ARG A 262 18.64 2.21 -22.98
N LYS A 263 18.75 0.96 -23.42
CA LYS A 263 17.61 0.22 -23.94
C LYS A 263 16.47 0.12 -22.91
N ALA A 264 16.77 -0.20 -21.65
CA ALA A 264 15.77 -0.27 -20.60
C ALA A 264 15.09 1.09 -20.35
N LEU A 265 15.86 2.18 -20.31
CA LEU A 265 15.33 3.53 -20.12
C LEU A 265 14.41 3.96 -21.29
N GLU A 266 14.77 3.64 -22.53
CA GLU A 266 13.94 3.88 -23.71
C GLU A 266 12.62 3.10 -23.64
N GLU A 267 12.67 1.82 -23.28
CA GLU A 267 11.49 0.97 -23.13
C GLU A 267 10.58 1.44 -21.99
N TRP A 268 11.15 1.99 -20.91
CA TRP A 268 10.37 2.45 -19.77
C TRP A 268 9.61 3.75 -20.03
N GLN A 269 10.11 4.58 -20.96
CA GLN A 269 9.45 5.81 -21.35
C GLN A 269 8.10 5.51 -22.03
N GLY A 270 7.02 5.97 -21.40
CA GLY A 270 5.66 5.80 -21.92
C GLY A 270 5.00 4.44 -21.67
N THR A 271 5.73 3.45 -21.13
CA THR A 271 5.20 2.06 -20.96
C THR A 271 4.38 1.91 -19.69
N TYR A 272 4.77 2.55 -18.59
CA TYR A 272 4.20 2.26 -17.26
C TYR A 272 3.19 3.28 -16.74
N GLY A 273 2.69 4.17 -17.59
CA GLY A 273 1.67 5.16 -17.22
C GLY A 273 2.13 6.16 -16.17
N VAL A 274 3.45 6.33 -16.00
CA VAL A 274 4.08 7.32 -15.12
C VAL A 274 4.23 8.66 -15.84
N GLN A 275 4.33 9.77 -15.07
CA GLN A 275 4.55 11.11 -15.65
C GLN A 275 5.94 11.27 -16.29
N GLY A 276 6.86 10.37 -15.97
CA GLY A 276 8.20 10.35 -16.55
C GLY A 276 9.14 9.34 -15.89
N VAL A 277 10.27 9.13 -16.53
CA VAL A 277 11.40 8.34 -16.01
C VAL A 277 12.53 9.31 -15.67
N HIS A 278 12.98 9.29 -14.43
CA HIS A 278 14.09 10.12 -13.96
C HIS A 278 15.30 9.26 -13.62
N GLY A 279 16.45 9.56 -14.24
CA GLY A 279 17.71 8.87 -13.97
C GLY A 279 18.42 9.48 -12.77
N VAL A 280 18.72 8.65 -11.77
CA VAL A 280 19.58 9.02 -10.63
C VAL A 280 20.94 8.38 -10.82
N PRO A 281 22.04 9.19 -10.83
CA PRO A 281 23.36 8.70 -11.17
C PRO A 281 23.92 7.73 -10.12
N HIS A 282 24.76 6.80 -10.57
CA HIS A 282 25.61 6.02 -9.71
C HIS A 282 26.82 6.86 -9.26
N LEU A 283 26.95 7.14 -7.97
CA LEU A 283 28.03 8.00 -7.45
C LEU A 283 29.39 7.30 -7.39
N GLY A 284 29.52 6.03 -7.81
CA GLY A 284 30.72 5.24 -7.64
C GLY A 284 30.93 4.71 -6.20
N ARG A 285 30.05 5.07 -5.28
CA ARG A 285 30.02 4.65 -3.88
C ARG A 285 28.58 4.60 -3.37
N ASP A 286 28.37 3.95 -2.24
CA ASP A 286 27.08 4.02 -1.55
C ASP A 286 26.90 5.39 -0.88
N PRO A 287 25.79 6.11 -1.15
CA PRO A 287 25.54 7.43 -0.58
C PRO A 287 25.37 7.37 0.94
N ARG A 288 26.00 8.31 1.66
CA ARG A 288 25.89 8.45 3.12
C ARG A 288 25.92 9.92 3.52
N GLY A 289 24.96 10.29 4.37
CA GLY A 289 24.84 11.65 4.87
C GLY A 289 24.23 12.63 3.86
N ALA A 290 24.02 13.85 4.33
CA ALA A 290 23.23 14.87 3.62
C ALA A 290 23.86 15.35 2.32
N ASP A 291 25.18 15.32 2.20
CA ASP A 291 25.88 15.80 1.00
C ASP A 291 25.78 14.80 -0.15
N ASP A 292 26.07 13.50 0.10
CA ASP A 292 25.92 12.45 -0.90
C ASP A 292 24.46 12.32 -1.36
N LEU A 293 23.50 12.48 -0.45
CA LEU A 293 22.08 12.44 -0.79
C LEU A 293 21.65 13.61 -1.67
N ALA A 294 22.26 14.79 -1.51
CA ALA A 294 22.02 15.93 -2.38
C ALA A 294 22.57 15.72 -3.79
N ASP A 295 23.74 15.07 -3.90
CA ASP A 295 24.37 14.76 -5.20
C ASP A 295 23.53 13.81 -6.07
N LEU A 296 22.61 13.06 -5.46
CA LEU A 296 21.69 12.19 -6.21
C LEU A 296 20.72 12.95 -7.10
N ALA A 297 20.49 14.24 -6.85
CA ALA A 297 19.61 15.10 -7.63
C ALA A 297 18.23 14.48 -7.90
N VAL A 298 17.63 13.89 -6.86
CA VAL A 298 16.30 13.29 -6.97
C VAL A 298 15.25 14.34 -7.37
N PRO A 299 14.20 13.95 -8.11
CA PRO A 299 13.16 14.88 -8.52
C PRO A 299 12.44 15.50 -7.34
N ALA A 300 12.17 16.79 -7.44
CA ALA A 300 11.37 17.51 -6.47
C ALA A 300 9.99 16.85 -6.26
N VAL A 301 9.42 17.09 -5.09
CA VAL A 301 8.06 16.70 -4.80
C VAL A 301 7.11 17.70 -5.43
N ASN A 302 6.30 17.24 -6.38
CA ASN A 302 5.28 18.03 -7.06
C ASN A 302 3.88 17.70 -6.52
N GLU A 303 2.86 18.31 -7.11
CA GLU A 303 1.47 17.94 -6.86
C GLU A 303 1.22 16.47 -7.19
N ALA A 304 0.28 15.88 -6.46
CA ALA A 304 -0.11 14.50 -6.71
C ALA A 304 -0.74 14.37 -8.11
N PRO A 305 -0.51 13.26 -8.82
CA PRO A 305 -1.19 12.99 -10.08
C PRO A 305 -2.70 12.86 -9.86
N ALA A 306 -3.48 13.09 -10.91
CA ALA A 306 -4.92 12.88 -10.87
C ALA A 306 -5.26 11.45 -10.40
N PRO A 307 -6.31 11.28 -9.58
CA PRO A 307 -6.70 9.96 -9.09
C PRO A 307 -7.07 9.02 -10.23
N VAL A 308 -6.85 7.72 -10.01
CA VAL A 308 -7.28 6.69 -10.96
C VAL A 308 -8.80 6.54 -10.83
N GLU A 309 -9.51 6.80 -11.91
CA GLU A 309 -10.96 6.61 -11.97
C GLU A 309 -11.30 5.28 -12.63
N TRP A 310 -12.36 4.64 -12.14
CA TRP A 310 -12.94 3.45 -12.70
C TRP A 310 -14.37 3.77 -13.18
N PRO A 311 -14.51 4.42 -14.34
CA PRO A 311 -15.78 4.89 -14.80
C PRO A 311 -16.71 3.75 -15.26
N VAL A 312 -18.00 3.95 -15.05
CA VAL A 312 -19.04 3.14 -15.63
C VAL A 312 -19.66 3.91 -16.81
N ALA A 313 -19.41 3.44 -18.01
CA ALA A 313 -20.03 4.00 -19.22
C ALA A 313 -21.45 3.44 -19.38
N ASP A 314 -22.43 4.33 -19.50
CA ASP A 314 -23.80 3.99 -19.79
C ASP A 314 -24.01 3.87 -21.31
N ARG A 315 -24.26 2.65 -21.77
CA ARG A 315 -24.57 2.33 -23.15
C ARG A 315 -25.91 1.58 -23.26
N LEU A 316 -26.79 1.78 -22.28
CA LEU A 316 -28.08 1.10 -22.27
C LEU A 316 -28.93 1.41 -23.51
N ALA A 317 -28.90 2.67 -23.96
CA ALA A 317 -29.65 3.10 -25.15
C ALA A 317 -29.09 2.56 -26.47
N GLU A 318 -27.77 2.26 -26.52
CA GLU A 318 -27.07 1.81 -27.74
C GLU A 318 -27.00 0.29 -27.83
N ASP A 319 -26.44 -0.31 -26.79
CA ASP A 319 -26.10 -1.75 -26.77
C ASP A 319 -26.84 -2.52 -25.65
N GLY A 320 -27.66 -1.85 -24.85
CA GLY A 320 -28.33 -2.47 -23.70
C GLY A 320 -27.41 -2.86 -22.56
N VAL A 321 -26.22 -2.26 -22.46
CA VAL A 321 -25.20 -2.62 -21.47
C VAL A 321 -24.67 -1.40 -20.71
N LEU A 322 -24.19 -1.67 -19.49
CA LEU A 322 -23.26 -0.80 -18.77
C LEU A 322 -21.86 -1.38 -18.89
N VAL A 323 -20.84 -0.55 -19.09
CA VAL A 323 -19.45 -1.01 -19.21
C VAL A 323 -18.62 -0.40 -18.09
N TRP A 324 -18.05 -1.24 -17.23
CA TRP A 324 -17.13 -0.80 -16.19
C TRP A 324 -15.71 -0.87 -16.70
N HIS A 325 -15.02 0.26 -16.66
CA HIS A 325 -13.65 0.42 -17.14
C HIS A 325 -12.68 0.40 -15.95
N ILE A 326 -11.78 -0.56 -15.92
CA ILE A 326 -10.76 -0.72 -14.88
C ILE A 326 -9.39 -0.68 -15.56
N PRO A 327 -8.62 0.42 -15.41
CA PRO A 327 -7.24 0.46 -15.93
C PRO A 327 -6.38 -0.60 -15.24
N LEU A 328 -5.76 -1.47 -16.01
CA LEU A 328 -4.85 -2.51 -15.56
C LEU A 328 -3.62 -2.59 -16.48
N PRO A 329 -2.76 -1.56 -16.50
CA PRO A 329 -1.55 -1.56 -17.30
C PRO A 329 -0.65 -2.74 -16.91
N GLY A 330 -0.04 -3.38 -17.88
CA GLY A 330 0.84 -4.53 -17.66
C GLY A 330 0.13 -5.86 -17.37
N ALA A 331 -1.20 -5.87 -17.22
CA ALA A 331 -1.95 -7.10 -17.00
C ALA A 331 -1.91 -8.02 -18.25
N ILE A 332 -1.82 -9.33 -18.00
CA ILE A 332 -1.82 -10.38 -19.03
C ILE A 332 -3.17 -11.08 -19.00
N ARG A 333 -3.78 -11.26 -20.18
CA ARG A 333 -5.13 -11.81 -20.29
C ARG A 333 -5.28 -13.19 -19.64
N ASP A 334 -4.30 -14.06 -19.82
CA ASP A 334 -4.35 -15.44 -19.34
C ASP A 334 -4.11 -15.53 -17.81
N GLU A 335 -3.70 -14.44 -17.18
CA GLU A 335 -3.50 -14.30 -15.73
C GLU A 335 -4.65 -13.55 -15.05
N LEU A 336 -5.70 -13.18 -15.80
CA LEU A 336 -6.88 -12.51 -15.26
C LEU A 336 -7.97 -13.52 -14.89
N ASP A 337 -8.47 -13.39 -13.65
CA ASP A 337 -9.65 -14.10 -13.19
C ASP A 337 -10.66 -13.14 -12.58
N LEU A 338 -11.95 -13.34 -12.89
CA LEU A 338 -13.05 -12.50 -12.47
C LEU A 338 -14.18 -13.34 -11.90
N VAL A 339 -14.49 -13.11 -10.64
CA VAL A 339 -15.60 -13.80 -9.96
C VAL A 339 -16.52 -12.79 -9.30
N ARG A 340 -17.79 -12.75 -9.72
CA ARG A 340 -18.83 -11.98 -9.02
C ARG A 340 -19.38 -12.76 -7.84
N ARG A 341 -19.52 -12.09 -6.69
CA ARG A 341 -20.17 -12.63 -5.49
C ARG A 341 -21.12 -11.57 -4.90
N GLY A 342 -22.39 -11.68 -5.23
CA GLY A 342 -23.39 -10.70 -4.80
C GLY A 342 -23.05 -9.29 -5.33
N ASP A 343 -22.84 -8.35 -4.41
CA ASP A 343 -22.50 -6.96 -4.70
C ASP A 343 -20.99 -6.68 -4.79
N GLU A 344 -20.18 -7.73 -4.85
CA GLU A 344 -18.72 -7.64 -4.95
C GLU A 344 -18.19 -8.31 -6.22
N LEU A 345 -17.10 -7.78 -6.75
CA LEU A 345 -16.32 -8.40 -7.82
C LEU A 345 -14.93 -8.74 -7.30
N VAL A 346 -14.54 -10.00 -7.40
CA VAL A 346 -13.18 -10.47 -7.14
C VAL A 346 -12.42 -10.34 -8.45
N VAL A 347 -11.38 -9.51 -8.46
CA VAL A 347 -10.48 -9.34 -9.61
C VAL A 347 -9.12 -9.89 -9.22
N SER A 348 -8.63 -10.86 -9.97
CA SER A 348 -7.26 -11.37 -9.86
C SER A 348 -6.48 -11.00 -11.12
N ALA A 349 -5.26 -10.48 -10.96
CA ALA A 349 -4.36 -10.12 -12.05
C ALA A 349 -2.95 -10.58 -11.69
N GLY A 350 -2.49 -11.69 -12.27
CA GLY A 350 -1.28 -12.38 -11.85
C GLY A 350 -1.31 -12.76 -10.37
N PRO A 351 -0.29 -12.41 -9.59
CA PRO A 351 -0.24 -12.74 -8.17
C PRO A 351 -1.14 -11.85 -7.29
N PHE A 352 -1.77 -10.82 -7.86
CA PHE A 352 -2.52 -9.83 -7.09
C PHE A 352 -4.02 -10.11 -7.16
N ARG A 353 -4.71 -9.87 -6.04
CA ARG A 353 -6.15 -10.01 -5.91
C ARG A 353 -6.73 -8.84 -5.17
N ARG A 354 -7.87 -8.35 -5.64
CA ARG A 354 -8.69 -7.38 -4.91
C ARG A 354 -10.16 -7.73 -5.01
N ILE A 355 -10.89 -7.47 -3.94
CA ILE A 355 -12.34 -7.59 -3.90
C ILE A 355 -12.90 -6.18 -3.84
N VAL A 356 -13.60 -5.81 -4.90
CA VAL A 356 -14.14 -4.45 -5.06
C VAL A 356 -15.66 -4.47 -4.99
N PRO A 357 -16.28 -3.53 -4.24
CA PRO A 357 -17.73 -3.38 -4.26
C PRO A 357 -18.18 -2.90 -5.64
N LEU A 358 -19.26 -3.46 -6.14
CA LEU A 358 -19.88 -2.99 -7.39
C LEU A 358 -20.49 -1.59 -7.17
N PRO A 359 -20.27 -0.66 -8.12
CA PRO A 359 -21.04 0.58 -8.20
C PRO A 359 -22.55 0.30 -8.11
N SER A 360 -23.32 1.22 -7.53
CA SER A 360 -24.74 1.01 -7.22
C SER A 360 -25.57 0.58 -8.44
N ALA A 361 -25.30 1.14 -9.62
CA ALA A 361 -25.96 0.77 -10.86
C ALA A 361 -25.70 -0.69 -11.25
N LEU A 362 -24.45 -1.18 -11.07
CA LEU A 362 -24.04 -2.53 -11.47
C LEU A 362 -24.53 -3.62 -10.52
N ARG A 363 -24.96 -3.29 -9.31
CA ARG A 363 -25.54 -4.28 -8.37
C ARG A 363 -26.82 -4.89 -8.90
N ARG A 364 -27.57 -4.15 -9.73
CA ARG A 364 -28.83 -4.57 -10.36
C ARG A 364 -28.63 -5.16 -11.77
N CYS A 365 -27.41 -5.53 -12.11
CA CYS A 365 -27.07 -6.09 -13.42
C CYS A 365 -26.41 -7.44 -13.26
N THR A 366 -26.38 -8.23 -14.30
CA THR A 366 -25.59 -9.46 -14.44
C THR A 366 -24.37 -9.21 -15.33
N VAL A 367 -23.28 -9.97 -15.12
CA VAL A 367 -22.07 -9.86 -15.94
C VAL A 367 -22.32 -10.56 -17.26
N ALA A 368 -22.24 -9.83 -18.39
CA ALA A 368 -22.40 -10.36 -19.75
C ALA A 368 -21.07 -10.77 -20.38
N GLY A 369 -19.95 -10.29 -19.85
CA GLY A 369 -18.61 -10.64 -20.34
C GLY A 369 -17.55 -9.65 -19.90
N ALA A 370 -16.28 -10.01 -20.10
CA ALA A 370 -15.13 -9.16 -19.82
C ALA A 370 -14.08 -9.29 -20.91
N ALA A 371 -13.34 -8.22 -21.16
CA ALA A 371 -12.24 -8.20 -22.11
C ALA A 371 -11.12 -7.28 -21.61
N LEU A 372 -9.87 -7.73 -21.75
CA LEU A 372 -8.69 -6.88 -21.58
C LEU A 372 -8.29 -6.34 -22.95
N ARG A 373 -8.23 -5.01 -23.09
CA ARG A 373 -7.78 -4.34 -24.32
C ARG A 373 -6.91 -3.15 -23.93
N GLU A 374 -5.73 -3.07 -24.50
CA GLU A 374 -4.81 -1.93 -24.33
C GLU A 374 -4.54 -1.58 -22.86
N GLY A 375 -4.37 -2.60 -21.99
CA GLY A 375 -4.16 -2.39 -20.56
C GLY A 375 -5.38 -1.92 -19.78
N GLU A 376 -6.58 -2.06 -20.34
CA GLU A 376 -7.85 -1.75 -19.69
C GLU A 376 -8.76 -2.99 -19.66
N LEU A 377 -9.23 -3.33 -18.48
CA LEU A 377 -10.25 -4.36 -18.28
C LEU A 377 -11.65 -3.72 -18.42
N ARG A 378 -12.38 -4.14 -19.44
CA ARG A 378 -13.76 -3.72 -19.71
C ARG A 378 -14.72 -4.83 -19.35
N ILE A 379 -15.57 -4.58 -18.34
CA ILE A 379 -16.56 -5.55 -17.88
C ILE A 379 -17.94 -5.06 -18.30
N ARG A 380 -18.64 -5.88 -19.07
CA ARG A 380 -19.98 -5.58 -19.59
C ARG A 380 -21.04 -6.16 -18.65
N PHE A 381 -22.01 -5.33 -18.31
CA PHE A 381 -23.13 -5.67 -17.46
C PHE A 381 -24.45 -5.45 -18.22
N VAL A 382 -25.38 -6.37 -18.08
CA VAL A 382 -26.75 -6.24 -18.59
C VAL A 382 -27.70 -6.10 -17.41
N PRO A 383 -28.75 -5.25 -17.51
CA PRO A 383 -29.78 -5.15 -16.49
C PRO A 383 -30.38 -6.51 -16.15
N ASP A 384 -30.51 -6.81 -14.86
CA ASP A 384 -31.21 -7.98 -14.37
C ASP A 384 -32.73 -7.69 -14.41
N PRO A 385 -33.55 -8.46 -15.18
CA PRO A 385 -34.97 -8.20 -15.30
C PRO A 385 -35.77 -8.21 -13.96
N GLU A 386 -35.21 -8.91 -12.95
CA GLU A 386 -35.86 -9.01 -11.64
C GLU A 386 -35.47 -7.84 -10.72
N LEU A 387 -34.29 -7.23 -10.91
CA LEU A 387 -33.75 -6.19 -10.03
C LEU A 387 -33.76 -4.79 -10.65
N TRP A 388 -33.85 -4.71 -11.98
CA TRP A 388 -33.82 -3.42 -12.69
C TRP A 388 -35.19 -2.71 -12.59
N PRO A 389 -35.20 -1.40 -12.27
CA PRO A 389 -36.42 -0.64 -12.19
C PRO A 389 -37.16 -0.66 -13.54
N ARG A 390 -38.40 -1.10 -13.54
CA ARG A 390 -39.27 -0.95 -14.72
C ARG A 390 -39.62 0.52 -14.84
N LEU A 391 -39.26 1.13 -15.95
CA LEU A 391 -39.75 2.44 -16.33
C LEU A 391 -41.27 2.27 -16.52
N GLY A 392 -42.03 2.80 -15.56
CA GLY A 392 -43.49 2.84 -15.64
C GLY A 392 -43.95 3.86 -16.67
#